data_a13c3bbe897059e86e0b884e274c8739
#
_entry.id   a13c3bbe897059e86e0b884e274c8739
#
_cell.length_a   1.000
_cell.length_b   1.000
_cell.length_c   1.000
_cell.angle_alpha   90.00
_cell.angle_beta   90.00
_cell.angle_gamma   90.00
#
_symmetry.space_group_name_H-M   'P 1'
#
loop_
_entity.id
_entity.type
_entity.pdbx_description
1 polymer ?
#
loop_
_entity_poly.entity_id
_entity_poly.type
_entity_poly.pdbx_seq_one_letter_code
_entity_poly.pdbx_strand_id
1 'polypeptide(L)'
;MADEKIELFCDRIKERLGAAECMSFSGRVEGITALFDAIQLGNKDCVYLSALSPGYIVRAILACGAVPVFCDVTADGFVLDHRALAEAVRQTVNEDKLYPRAVVADHFMGMPCSMSAILDLCDRMGLILIENCGNGFGCAWDRTECGHFGDYSLISLGISSVFGTGGSGCLAVANGRNELAGLIGNCDGSGWDPIDGIYADRLLASLDTIPDRFAQAEAMLDVIREAVSESDFWLCRGGGKQKSSCSGTVVVARTEKLCEAALDMFAAAGLSDYIRKVHVHHRACFERGCRGYKTLENAPALAPRAFTIDIYGALNSGKAEDVKKCIEFIASNIYS
;
A
#
# COMPACT_ATOMS: atom_id res chain seq x y z
N MET A 1 31.34 -3.34 -3.28
CA MET A 1 30.95 -4.63 -2.61
C MET A 1 29.53 -4.55 -2.02
N ALA A 2 29.20 -3.64 -1.08
CA ALA A 2 27.83 -3.55 -0.56
C ALA A 2 26.89 -2.93 -1.61
N ASP A 3 27.32 -1.88 -2.27
CA ASP A 3 26.57 -1.20 -3.31
C ASP A 3 26.30 -2.11 -4.52
N GLU A 4 27.28 -2.87 -4.98
CA GLU A 4 27.14 -3.88 -6.04
C GLU A 4 26.06 -4.94 -5.70
N LYS A 5 25.92 -5.30 -4.42
CA LYS A 5 24.88 -6.24 -3.99
C LYS A 5 23.49 -5.59 -3.98
N ILE A 6 23.39 -4.31 -3.65
CA ILE A 6 22.13 -3.57 -3.75
C ILE A 6 21.74 -3.41 -5.22
N GLU A 7 22.69 -3.09 -6.09
CA GLU A 7 22.46 -3.03 -7.54
C GLU A 7 21.99 -4.38 -8.08
N LEU A 8 22.64 -5.49 -7.70
CA LEU A 8 22.23 -6.84 -8.07
C LEU A 8 20.82 -7.17 -7.57
N PHE A 9 20.46 -6.74 -6.36
CA PHE A 9 19.10 -6.91 -5.85
C PHE A 9 18.08 -6.12 -6.68
N CYS A 10 18.37 -4.87 -7.00
CA CYS A 10 17.53 -4.04 -7.89
C CYS A 10 17.37 -4.67 -9.27
N ASP A 11 18.44 -5.20 -9.86
CA ASP A 11 18.41 -5.90 -11.15
C ASP A 11 17.53 -7.14 -11.11
N ARG A 12 17.58 -7.95 -10.04
CA ARG A 12 16.72 -9.11 -9.84
C ARG A 12 15.23 -8.73 -9.72
N ILE A 13 14.92 -7.62 -9.03
CA ILE A 13 13.55 -7.10 -8.96
C ILE A 13 13.11 -6.57 -10.32
N LYS A 14 13.96 -5.83 -11.00
CA LYS A 14 13.72 -5.33 -12.36
C LYS A 14 13.40 -6.46 -13.33
N GLU A 15 14.20 -7.52 -13.33
CA GLU A 15 13.96 -8.70 -14.15
C GLU A 15 12.63 -9.39 -13.81
N ARG A 16 12.32 -9.56 -12.51
CA ARG A 16 11.07 -10.16 -12.06
C ARG A 16 9.83 -9.38 -12.52
N LEU A 17 9.89 -8.05 -12.46
CA LEU A 17 8.78 -7.17 -12.85
C LEU A 17 8.81 -6.81 -14.34
N GLY A 18 9.84 -7.20 -15.12
CA GLY A 18 10.00 -6.77 -16.50
C GLY A 18 10.15 -5.26 -16.65
N ALA A 19 10.66 -4.60 -15.62
CA ALA A 19 10.75 -3.15 -15.53
C ALA A 19 11.97 -2.59 -16.29
N ALA A 20 11.92 -1.31 -16.66
CA ALA A 20 13.03 -0.63 -17.31
C ALA A 20 14.13 -0.25 -16.32
N GLU A 21 13.74 0.31 -15.17
CA GLU A 21 14.65 0.78 -14.13
C GLU A 21 14.14 0.42 -12.74
N CYS A 22 15.10 0.27 -11.80
CA CYS A 22 14.82 0.06 -10.39
C CYS A 22 15.90 0.76 -9.57
N MET A 23 15.47 1.58 -8.61
CA MET A 23 16.35 2.32 -7.71
C MET A 23 15.97 2.09 -6.26
N SER A 24 16.95 2.00 -5.36
CA SER A 24 16.73 1.87 -3.93
C SER A 24 16.82 3.19 -3.20
N PHE A 25 16.03 3.34 -2.14
CA PHE A 25 15.98 4.52 -1.27
C PHE A 25 16.01 4.10 0.19
N SER A 26 16.57 4.96 1.04
CA SER A 26 16.67 4.75 2.49
C SER A 26 15.30 4.66 3.16
N GLY A 27 14.25 5.24 2.57
CA GLY A 27 12.90 5.24 3.10
C GLY A 27 11.81 5.43 2.06
N ARG A 28 10.57 5.12 2.46
CA ARG A 28 9.38 5.22 1.60
C ARG A 28 9.00 6.66 1.26
N VAL A 29 9.32 7.61 2.15
CA VAL A 29 9.07 9.04 1.89
C VAL A 29 9.97 9.51 0.76
N GLU A 30 11.25 9.17 0.84
CA GLU A 30 12.26 9.48 -0.16
C GLU A 30 11.87 8.89 -1.53
N GLY A 31 11.53 7.59 -1.56
CA GLY A 31 11.16 6.92 -2.80
C GLY A 31 9.90 7.51 -3.47
N ILE A 32 8.84 7.81 -2.71
CA ILE A 32 7.63 8.40 -3.30
C ILE A 32 7.87 9.86 -3.73
N THR A 33 8.68 10.61 -2.99
CA THR A 33 9.02 11.98 -3.38
C THR A 33 9.85 11.98 -4.66
N ALA A 34 10.82 11.06 -4.78
CA ALA A 34 11.60 10.90 -6.00
C ALA A 34 10.70 10.57 -7.22
N LEU A 35 9.67 9.74 -7.05
CA LEU A 35 8.69 9.48 -8.11
C LEU A 35 7.88 10.73 -8.47
N PHE A 36 7.48 11.53 -7.49
CA PHE A 36 6.76 12.78 -7.75
C PHE A 36 7.64 13.85 -8.43
N ASP A 37 8.90 13.91 -8.07
CA ASP A 37 9.89 14.78 -8.74
C ASP A 37 10.11 14.31 -10.19
N ALA A 38 10.22 12.99 -10.42
CA ALA A 38 10.38 12.41 -11.75
C ALA A 38 9.23 12.80 -12.70
N ILE A 39 8.00 12.83 -12.19
CA ILE A 39 6.84 13.27 -12.97
C ILE A 39 6.61 14.78 -12.94
N GLN A 40 7.51 15.56 -12.34
CA GLN A 40 7.43 17.01 -12.19
C GLN A 40 6.10 17.46 -11.58
N LEU A 41 5.69 16.78 -10.50
CA LEU A 41 4.46 17.09 -9.79
C LEU A 41 4.54 18.48 -9.17
N GLY A 42 3.54 19.33 -9.41
CA GLY A 42 3.58 20.72 -8.98
C GLY A 42 2.24 21.35 -8.64
N ASN A 43 2.26 22.66 -8.51
CA ASN A 43 1.09 23.45 -8.11
C ASN A 43 -0.08 23.25 -9.08
N LYS A 44 -1.26 23.05 -8.53
CA LYS A 44 -2.54 22.72 -9.21
C LYS A 44 -2.63 21.34 -9.84
N ASP A 45 -1.58 20.54 -9.81
CA ASP A 45 -1.70 19.13 -10.18
C ASP A 45 -2.53 18.39 -9.15
N CYS A 46 -3.37 17.46 -9.63
CA CYS A 46 -4.14 16.56 -8.76
C CYS A 46 -3.56 15.17 -8.77
N VAL A 47 -3.42 14.59 -7.59
CA VAL A 47 -3.11 13.18 -7.42
C VAL A 47 -4.27 12.48 -6.75
N TYR A 48 -4.86 11.52 -7.45
CA TYR A 48 -5.97 10.72 -6.96
C TYR A 48 -5.45 9.52 -6.18
N LEU A 49 -6.03 9.29 -5.01
CA LEU A 49 -5.62 8.20 -4.12
C LEU A 49 -6.80 7.75 -3.26
N SER A 50 -6.67 6.54 -2.68
CA SER A 50 -7.65 6.03 -1.73
C SER A 50 -7.75 6.90 -0.48
N ALA A 51 -8.95 7.05 0.07
CA ALA A 51 -9.16 7.67 1.38
C ALA A 51 -8.43 6.94 2.54
N LEU A 52 -7.92 5.74 2.29
CA LEU A 52 -7.13 4.94 3.24
C LEU A 52 -5.62 4.92 2.92
N SER A 53 -5.19 5.61 1.86
CA SER A 53 -3.77 5.63 1.46
C SER A 53 -2.87 6.11 2.60
N PRO A 54 -1.61 5.61 2.69
CA PRO A 54 -0.71 5.98 3.77
C PRO A 54 -0.43 7.48 3.85
N GLY A 55 -0.43 8.05 5.06
CA GLY A 55 -0.25 9.48 5.27
C GLY A 55 1.09 10.05 4.76
N TYR A 56 2.12 9.22 4.56
CA TYR A 56 3.37 9.67 3.97
C TYR A 56 3.21 10.07 2.50
N ILE A 57 2.35 9.37 1.74
CA ILE A 57 2.03 9.71 0.35
C ILE A 57 1.32 11.07 0.29
N VAL A 58 0.32 11.26 1.16
CA VAL A 58 -0.42 12.53 1.26
C VAL A 58 0.52 13.70 1.56
N ARG A 59 1.45 13.50 2.51
CA ARG A 59 2.44 14.54 2.85
C ARG A 59 3.39 14.84 1.70
N ALA A 60 3.83 13.83 0.95
CA ALA A 60 4.70 14.01 -0.20
C ALA A 60 4.00 14.80 -1.32
N ILE A 61 2.72 14.50 -1.62
CA ILE A 61 1.91 15.27 -2.58
C ILE A 61 1.82 16.75 -2.17
N LEU A 62 1.48 16.99 -0.91
CA LEU A 62 1.38 18.37 -0.38
C LEU A 62 2.73 19.10 -0.39
N ALA A 63 3.84 18.40 -0.17
CA ALA A 63 5.18 18.98 -0.21
C ALA A 63 5.57 19.46 -1.62
N CYS A 64 5.10 18.78 -2.67
CA CYS A 64 5.24 19.20 -4.06
C CYS A 64 4.31 20.38 -4.44
N GLY A 65 3.45 20.85 -3.53
CA GLY A 65 2.44 21.86 -3.81
C GLY A 65 1.22 21.35 -4.57
N ALA A 66 1.13 20.06 -4.81
CA ALA A 66 0.03 19.40 -5.50
C ALA A 66 -1.16 19.13 -4.57
N VAL A 67 -2.30 18.77 -5.14
CA VAL A 67 -3.57 18.58 -4.43
C VAL A 67 -3.91 17.09 -4.34
N PRO A 68 -3.88 16.46 -3.13
CA PRO A 68 -4.40 15.12 -2.96
C PRO A 68 -5.93 15.12 -3.12
N VAL A 69 -6.43 14.20 -3.96
CA VAL A 69 -7.87 13.99 -4.19
C VAL A 69 -8.25 12.61 -3.70
N PHE A 70 -8.96 12.54 -2.57
CA PHE A 70 -9.36 11.28 -1.98
C PHE A 70 -10.57 10.68 -2.68
N CYS A 71 -10.44 9.42 -3.07
CA CYS A 71 -11.48 8.59 -3.65
C CYS A 71 -11.92 7.53 -2.65
N ASP A 72 -13.16 7.08 -2.75
CA ASP A 72 -13.69 6.03 -1.89
C ASP A 72 -13.06 4.66 -2.20
N VAL A 73 -13.29 3.72 -1.31
CA VAL A 73 -12.80 2.34 -1.41
C VAL A 73 -13.93 1.38 -1.72
N THR A 74 -13.57 0.21 -2.25
CA THR A 74 -14.51 -0.90 -2.38
C THR A 74 -14.93 -1.41 -0.99
N ALA A 75 -16.21 -1.78 -0.85
CA ALA A 75 -16.75 -2.26 0.42
C ALA A 75 -16.17 -3.62 0.87
N ASP A 76 -15.71 -4.40 -0.09
CA ASP A 76 -15.25 -5.78 0.09
C ASP A 76 -13.71 -5.93 0.13
N GLY A 77 -12.97 -4.94 -0.39
CA GLY A 77 -11.51 -5.01 -0.51
C GLY A 77 -10.72 -3.90 0.17
N PHE A 78 -11.36 -2.80 0.59
CA PHE A 78 -10.69 -1.62 1.15
C PHE A 78 -9.64 -1.00 0.22
N VAL A 79 -9.71 -1.30 -1.07
CA VAL A 79 -8.84 -0.75 -2.11
C VAL A 79 -9.56 0.35 -2.89
N LEU A 80 -8.80 1.18 -3.59
CA LEU A 80 -9.34 2.25 -4.42
C LEU A 80 -10.47 1.76 -5.34
N ASP A 81 -11.66 2.32 -5.20
CA ASP A 81 -12.78 2.03 -6.10
C ASP A 81 -12.60 2.81 -7.42
N HIS A 82 -12.45 2.08 -8.51
CA HIS A 82 -12.29 2.66 -9.84
C HIS A 82 -13.48 3.52 -10.30
N ARG A 83 -14.69 3.26 -9.77
CA ARG A 83 -15.88 4.08 -10.06
C ARG A 83 -15.82 5.41 -9.33
N ALA A 84 -15.43 5.39 -8.05
CA ALA A 84 -15.20 6.60 -7.28
C ALA A 84 -14.05 7.43 -7.86
N LEU A 85 -12.99 6.77 -8.36
CA LEU A 85 -11.89 7.41 -9.08
C LEU A 85 -12.39 8.10 -10.36
N ALA A 86 -13.16 7.40 -11.20
CA ALA A 86 -13.69 7.98 -12.44
C ALA A 86 -14.57 9.21 -12.18
N GLU A 87 -15.39 9.16 -11.15
CA GLU A 87 -16.22 10.29 -10.74
C GLU A 87 -15.39 11.46 -10.21
N ALA A 88 -14.37 11.18 -9.40
CA ALA A 88 -13.47 12.22 -8.88
C ALA A 88 -12.71 12.94 -10.02
N VAL A 89 -12.20 12.20 -11.00
CA VAL A 89 -11.54 12.76 -12.19
C VAL A 89 -12.51 13.64 -12.98
N ARG A 90 -13.73 13.16 -13.25
CA ARG A 90 -14.76 13.91 -13.95
C ARG A 90 -15.11 15.23 -13.27
N GLN A 91 -15.25 15.21 -11.96
CA GLN A 91 -15.58 16.41 -11.17
C GLN A 91 -14.43 17.41 -11.17
N THR A 92 -13.19 16.95 -10.98
CA THR A 92 -12.00 17.80 -11.01
C THR A 92 -11.87 18.55 -12.33
N VAL A 93 -12.07 17.86 -13.46
CA VAL A 93 -12.01 18.46 -14.81
C VAL A 93 -13.09 19.53 -14.99
N ASN A 94 -14.30 19.29 -14.47
CA ASN A 94 -15.44 20.19 -14.70
C ASN A 94 -15.51 21.37 -13.74
N GLU A 95 -15.12 21.20 -12.48
CA GLU A 95 -15.45 22.14 -11.41
C GLU A 95 -14.25 22.93 -10.85
N ASP A 96 -13.03 22.36 -10.82
CA ASP A 96 -11.99 22.87 -9.90
C ASP A 96 -10.84 23.66 -10.54
N LYS A 97 -10.72 23.76 -11.84
CA LYS A 97 -9.56 24.39 -12.52
C LYS A 97 -8.21 23.78 -12.06
N LEU A 98 -8.22 22.52 -11.67
CA LEU A 98 -7.07 21.74 -11.30
C LEU A 98 -6.70 20.81 -12.46
N TYR A 99 -5.45 20.35 -12.48
CA TYR A 99 -4.95 19.51 -13.55
C TYR A 99 -4.85 18.05 -13.06
N PRO A 100 -5.70 17.13 -13.55
CA PRO A 100 -5.52 15.70 -13.32
C PRO A 100 -4.12 15.26 -13.76
N ARG A 101 -3.29 14.76 -12.84
CA ARG A 101 -1.89 14.43 -13.14
C ARG A 101 -1.58 12.96 -12.94
N ALA A 102 -1.90 12.41 -11.79
CA ALA A 102 -1.53 11.04 -11.44
C ALA A 102 -2.58 10.33 -10.58
N VAL A 103 -2.54 9.01 -10.60
CA VAL A 103 -3.27 8.12 -9.71
C VAL A 103 -2.26 7.31 -8.89
N VAL A 104 -2.45 7.23 -7.57
CA VAL A 104 -1.74 6.28 -6.72
C VAL A 104 -2.68 5.12 -6.39
N ALA A 105 -2.44 3.96 -7.01
CA ALA A 105 -3.15 2.72 -6.72
C ALA A 105 -2.47 2.02 -5.54
N ASP A 106 -3.06 2.14 -4.35
CA ASP A 106 -2.55 1.52 -3.13
C ASP A 106 -3.11 0.10 -2.98
N HIS A 107 -2.25 -0.91 -3.07
CA HIS A 107 -2.61 -2.32 -2.83
C HIS A 107 -2.68 -2.58 -1.33
N PHE A 108 -3.73 -2.05 -0.72
CA PHE A 108 -3.90 -1.97 0.72
C PHE A 108 -3.88 -3.35 1.38
N MET A 109 -2.99 -3.54 2.35
CA MET A 109 -2.79 -4.81 3.07
C MET A 109 -2.57 -6.03 2.15
N GLY A 110 -1.95 -5.79 0.98
CA GLY A 110 -1.67 -6.84 0.00
C GLY A 110 -2.84 -7.22 -0.90
N MET A 111 -3.95 -6.49 -0.83
CA MET A 111 -5.09 -6.69 -1.73
C MET A 111 -4.92 -5.82 -2.98
N PRO A 112 -4.91 -6.39 -4.20
CA PRO A 112 -4.73 -5.61 -5.41
C PRO A 112 -5.96 -4.74 -5.72
N CYS A 113 -5.74 -3.54 -6.24
CA CYS A 113 -6.79 -2.74 -6.85
C CYS A 113 -7.33 -3.40 -8.14
N SER A 114 -8.47 -2.94 -8.63
CA SER A 114 -9.05 -3.36 -9.92
C SER A 114 -8.25 -2.78 -11.09
N MET A 115 -7.02 -3.31 -11.30
CA MET A 115 -6.00 -2.68 -12.14
C MET A 115 -6.44 -2.46 -13.59
N SER A 116 -7.14 -3.41 -14.22
CA SER A 116 -7.60 -3.22 -15.60
C SER A 116 -8.52 -2.01 -15.77
N ALA A 117 -9.40 -1.74 -14.81
CA ALA A 117 -10.30 -0.59 -14.89
C ALA A 117 -9.59 0.74 -14.57
N ILE A 118 -8.64 0.71 -13.64
CA ILE A 118 -7.83 1.91 -13.30
C ILE A 118 -6.91 2.25 -14.47
N LEU A 119 -6.23 1.27 -15.06
CA LEU A 119 -5.34 1.47 -16.21
C LEU A 119 -6.10 2.05 -17.42
N ASP A 120 -7.25 1.46 -17.77
CA ASP A 120 -8.11 1.98 -18.85
C ASP A 120 -8.54 3.44 -18.62
N LEU A 121 -8.82 3.82 -17.38
CA LEU A 121 -9.13 5.21 -17.05
C LEU A 121 -7.88 6.12 -17.17
N CYS A 122 -6.73 5.68 -16.67
CA CYS A 122 -5.48 6.43 -16.78
C CYS A 122 -5.09 6.67 -18.24
N ASP A 123 -5.15 5.62 -19.07
CA ASP A 123 -4.85 5.71 -20.50
C ASP A 123 -5.77 6.72 -21.23
N ARG A 124 -7.08 6.66 -20.98
CA ARG A 124 -8.05 7.58 -21.60
C ARG A 124 -7.89 9.03 -21.17
N MET A 125 -7.45 9.24 -19.93
CA MET A 125 -7.34 10.59 -19.36
C MET A 125 -5.91 11.14 -19.37
N GLY A 126 -4.93 10.36 -19.85
CA GLY A 126 -3.52 10.74 -19.86
C GLY A 126 -2.94 10.89 -18.45
N LEU A 127 -3.40 10.07 -17.48
CA LEU A 127 -2.94 10.10 -16.10
C LEU A 127 -1.76 9.15 -15.91
N ILE A 128 -0.78 9.59 -15.16
CA ILE A 128 0.33 8.75 -14.73
C ILE A 128 -0.17 7.81 -13.63
N LEU A 129 0.07 6.51 -13.79
CA LEU A 129 -0.31 5.51 -12.81
C LEU A 129 0.90 5.08 -11.97
N ILE A 130 0.80 5.28 -10.65
CA ILE A 130 1.80 4.84 -9.68
C ILE A 130 1.18 3.75 -8.82
N GLU A 131 1.78 2.55 -8.81
CA GLU A 131 1.36 1.47 -7.93
C GLU A 131 2.09 1.55 -6.58
N ASN A 132 1.36 1.68 -5.47
CA ASN A 132 1.96 1.49 -4.16
C ASN A 132 1.88 0.01 -3.76
N CYS A 133 2.96 -0.70 -4.05
CA CYS A 133 3.18 -2.10 -3.67
C CYS A 133 3.90 -2.22 -2.30
N GLY A 134 3.82 -1.20 -1.44
CA GLY A 134 4.52 -1.19 -0.15
C GLY A 134 4.27 -2.44 0.67
N ASN A 135 3.00 -2.81 0.83
CA ASN A 135 2.60 -4.09 1.42
C ASN A 135 2.05 -5.06 0.35
N GLY A 136 2.01 -4.64 -0.90
CA GLY A 136 1.37 -5.37 -2.00
C GLY A 136 2.31 -6.21 -2.85
N PHE A 137 3.62 -6.23 -2.58
CA PHE A 137 4.53 -7.03 -3.39
C PHE A 137 4.13 -8.52 -3.40
N GLY A 138 3.96 -9.08 -4.61
CA GLY A 138 3.48 -10.44 -4.82
C GLY A 138 1.95 -10.58 -4.89
N CYS A 139 1.15 -9.51 -4.65
CA CYS A 139 -0.26 -9.55 -5.01
C CYS A 139 -0.41 -9.50 -6.54
N ALA A 140 -1.54 -9.98 -7.06
CA ALA A 140 -1.77 -10.02 -8.49
C ALA A 140 -3.21 -9.69 -8.85
N TRP A 141 -3.38 -9.04 -10.00
CA TRP A 141 -4.65 -8.85 -10.67
C TRP A 141 -4.67 -9.65 -11.97
N ASP A 142 -5.66 -10.53 -12.12
CA ASP A 142 -5.84 -11.37 -13.31
C ASP A 142 -4.53 -12.08 -13.76
N ARG A 143 -3.81 -12.69 -12.80
CA ARG A 143 -2.52 -13.40 -12.94
C ARG A 143 -1.28 -12.52 -13.18
N THR A 144 -1.43 -11.22 -13.36
CA THR A 144 -0.30 -10.30 -13.48
C THR A 144 0.05 -9.73 -12.12
N GLU A 145 1.30 -9.83 -11.71
CA GLU A 145 1.80 -9.29 -10.43
C GLU A 145 1.68 -7.77 -10.42
N CYS A 146 1.24 -7.20 -9.30
CA CYS A 146 1.19 -5.76 -9.11
C CYS A 146 2.59 -5.16 -9.04
N GLY A 147 2.74 -3.92 -9.47
CA GLY A 147 4.02 -3.29 -9.77
C GLY A 147 4.36 -3.32 -11.27
N HIS A 148 3.53 -3.99 -12.07
CA HIS A 148 3.69 -4.19 -13.52
C HIS A 148 2.76 -3.31 -14.37
N PHE A 149 1.67 -2.83 -13.77
CA PHE A 149 0.60 -2.14 -14.51
C PHE A 149 0.86 -0.65 -14.65
N GLY A 150 1.42 -0.03 -13.61
CA GLY A 150 1.64 1.42 -13.58
C GLY A 150 2.86 1.86 -14.38
N ASP A 151 2.94 3.16 -14.66
CA ASP A 151 4.15 3.80 -15.17
C ASP A 151 5.30 3.65 -14.17
N TYR A 152 4.96 3.72 -12.89
CA TYR A 152 5.89 3.56 -11.78
C TYR A 152 5.30 2.69 -10.68
N SER A 153 6.18 2.11 -9.86
CA SER A 153 5.77 1.44 -8.63
C SER A 153 6.73 1.70 -7.47
N LEU A 154 6.19 1.62 -6.24
CA LEU A 154 6.91 1.74 -4.98
C LEU A 154 6.81 0.43 -4.21
N ILE A 155 7.94 -0.18 -3.83
CA ILE A 155 8.01 -1.46 -3.13
C ILE A 155 8.71 -1.24 -1.78
N SER A 156 8.07 -1.62 -0.67
CA SER A 156 8.69 -1.53 0.67
C SER A 156 9.61 -2.73 0.94
N LEU A 157 10.75 -2.44 1.56
CA LEU A 157 11.73 -3.44 1.99
C LEU A 157 11.71 -3.68 3.51
N GLY A 158 10.87 -2.93 4.24
CA GLY A 158 10.81 -2.94 5.69
C GLY A 158 10.22 -4.21 6.31
N ILE A 159 10.09 -4.20 7.64
CA ILE A 159 9.66 -5.36 8.43
C ILE A 159 8.25 -5.87 8.07
N SER A 160 7.36 -4.99 7.64
CA SER A 160 6.00 -5.32 7.19
C SER A 160 5.94 -5.80 5.73
N SER A 161 7.07 -6.12 5.12
CA SER A 161 7.17 -6.64 3.75
C SER A 161 7.66 -8.08 3.71
N VAL A 162 7.51 -8.72 2.56
CA VAL A 162 8.07 -10.05 2.31
C VAL A 162 9.58 -10.10 2.50
N PHE A 163 10.29 -8.98 2.30
CA PHE A 163 11.74 -8.90 2.45
C PHE A 163 12.19 -8.86 3.92
N GLY A 164 11.40 -8.27 4.81
CA GLY A 164 11.59 -8.31 6.26
C GLY A 164 12.94 -7.79 6.77
N THR A 165 13.51 -6.75 6.14
CA THR A 165 14.88 -6.31 6.48
C THR A 165 15.00 -5.61 7.81
N GLY A 166 13.91 -5.16 8.40
CA GLY A 166 13.91 -4.36 9.63
C GLY A 166 14.23 -2.88 9.42
N GLY A 167 14.66 -2.50 8.21
CA GLY A 167 14.88 -1.10 7.82
C GLY A 167 13.62 -0.43 7.26
N SER A 168 13.73 0.85 6.90
CA SER A 168 12.65 1.63 6.27
C SER A 168 12.76 1.71 4.75
N GLY A 169 13.75 1.06 4.14
CA GLY A 169 14.07 1.16 2.72
C GLY A 169 12.92 0.79 1.78
N CYS A 170 13.01 1.31 0.58
CA CYS A 170 12.09 0.96 -0.51
C CYS A 170 12.81 0.96 -1.86
N LEU A 171 12.12 0.41 -2.86
CA LEU A 171 12.47 0.52 -4.26
C LEU A 171 11.45 1.41 -4.96
N ALA A 172 11.92 2.28 -5.84
CA ALA A 172 11.13 2.87 -6.90
C ALA A 172 11.46 2.17 -8.22
N VAL A 173 10.45 1.81 -8.96
CA VAL A 173 10.54 1.05 -10.21
C VAL A 173 9.86 1.83 -11.31
N ALA A 174 10.49 1.94 -12.47
CA ALA A 174 9.90 2.50 -13.69
C ALA A 174 9.64 1.39 -14.71
N ASN A 175 8.44 1.38 -15.27
CA ASN A 175 8.00 0.40 -16.25
C ASN A 175 7.99 1.00 -17.67
N GLY A 176 8.07 0.12 -18.67
CA GLY A 176 7.96 0.51 -20.07
C GLY A 176 9.10 1.41 -20.54
N ARG A 177 8.78 2.62 -20.98
CA ARG A 177 9.74 3.63 -21.48
C ARG A 177 10.00 4.74 -20.46
N ASN A 178 9.46 4.61 -19.26
CA ASN A 178 9.63 5.62 -18.22
C ASN A 178 11.04 5.52 -17.64
N GLU A 179 11.60 6.66 -17.30
CA GLU A 179 12.96 6.79 -16.78
C GLU A 179 12.90 7.30 -15.33
N LEU A 180 13.77 6.79 -14.49
CA LEU A 180 14.00 7.28 -13.13
C LEU A 180 15.37 7.94 -13.02
N ALA A 181 16.43 7.25 -13.47
CA ALA A 181 17.80 7.67 -13.26
C ALA A 181 18.11 9.05 -13.91
N GLY A 182 17.60 9.27 -15.14
CA GLY A 182 17.78 10.54 -15.85
C GLY A 182 17.03 11.71 -15.19
N LEU A 183 15.91 11.45 -14.55
CA LEU A 183 15.07 12.45 -13.90
C LEU A 183 15.55 12.73 -12.47
N ILE A 184 15.92 11.71 -11.72
CA ILE A 184 16.47 11.84 -10.36
C ILE A 184 17.88 12.39 -10.38
N GLY A 185 18.72 12.06 -11.39
CA GLY A 185 20.08 12.58 -11.56
C GLY A 185 20.15 14.06 -11.92
N ASN A 186 19.06 14.66 -12.39
CA ASN A 186 18.95 16.09 -12.68
C ASN A 186 18.46 16.92 -11.48
N CYS A 187 18.03 16.31 -10.41
CA CYS A 187 17.72 16.99 -9.16
C CYS A 187 19.05 17.33 -8.47
N ASP A 188 19.44 18.61 -8.50
CA ASP A 188 20.69 19.16 -7.97
C ASP A 188 21.12 18.51 -6.65
N GLY A 189 21.94 17.46 -6.69
CA GLY A 189 22.74 16.98 -5.55
C GLY A 189 22.05 16.83 -4.20
N SER A 190 20.74 17.00 -4.09
CA SER A 190 19.96 16.81 -2.89
C SER A 190 19.72 15.29 -2.72
N GLY A 191 20.71 14.69 -2.15
CA GLY A 191 20.92 13.35 -1.77
C GLY A 191 19.69 12.51 -1.45
N TRP A 192 19.19 11.80 -2.44
CA TRP A 192 18.42 10.61 -2.17
C TRP A 192 19.40 9.53 -1.73
N ASP A 193 19.42 9.25 -0.45
CA ASP A 193 20.28 8.19 0.06
C ASP A 193 19.73 6.82 -0.37
N PRO A 194 20.56 5.96 -0.99
CA PRO A 194 20.16 4.58 -1.25
C PRO A 194 19.97 3.84 0.07
N ILE A 195 19.36 2.66 0.00
CA ILE A 195 19.28 1.80 1.18
C ILE A 195 20.68 1.46 1.69
N ASP A 196 20.85 1.47 3.01
CA ASP A 196 22.13 1.14 3.63
C ASP A 196 22.60 -0.26 3.22
N GLY A 197 23.84 -0.36 2.76
CA GLY A 197 24.49 -1.59 2.32
C GLY A 197 24.53 -2.70 3.37
N ILE A 198 24.33 -2.38 4.66
CA ILE A 198 24.19 -3.38 5.74
C ILE A 198 23.04 -4.38 5.48
N TYR A 199 22.03 -3.97 4.70
CA TYR A 199 20.90 -4.82 4.36
C TYR A 199 21.10 -5.67 3.10
N ALA A 200 22.18 -5.45 2.34
CA ALA A 200 22.39 -6.02 1.01
C ALA A 200 22.33 -7.56 0.99
N ASP A 201 23.04 -8.22 1.90
CA ASP A 201 23.06 -9.68 1.98
C ASP A 201 21.69 -10.25 2.35
N ARG A 202 20.99 -9.61 3.28
CA ARG A 202 19.65 -10.02 3.69
C ARG A 202 18.63 -9.83 2.56
N LEU A 203 18.72 -8.74 1.81
CA LEU A 203 17.85 -8.50 0.66
C LEU A 203 18.06 -9.56 -0.43
N LEU A 204 19.29 -9.84 -0.80
CA LEU A 204 19.58 -10.89 -1.79
C LEU A 204 19.08 -12.27 -1.32
N ALA A 205 19.38 -12.64 -0.08
CA ALA A 205 18.91 -13.91 0.48
C ALA A 205 17.39 -14.01 0.56
N SER A 206 16.70 -12.88 0.77
CA SER A 206 15.24 -12.85 0.84
C SER A 206 14.56 -13.23 -0.47
N LEU A 207 15.18 -12.94 -1.63
CA LEU A 207 14.63 -13.28 -2.95
C LEU A 207 14.40 -14.78 -3.11
N ASP A 208 15.29 -15.58 -2.62
CA ASP A 208 15.22 -17.07 -2.74
C ASP A 208 14.17 -17.65 -1.79
N THR A 209 13.81 -16.94 -0.73
CA THR A 209 12.84 -17.38 0.28
C THR A 209 11.42 -16.83 0.06
N ILE A 210 11.19 -15.97 -0.94
CA ILE A 210 9.87 -15.36 -1.21
C ILE A 210 8.73 -16.40 -1.29
N PRO A 211 8.86 -17.53 -2.02
CA PRO A 211 7.79 -18.52 -2.11
C PRO A 211 7.41 -19.12 -0.75
N ASP A 212 8.38 -19.45 0.08
CA ASP A 212 8.14 -19.99 1.43
C ASP A 212 7.49 -18.95 2.33
N ARG A 213 7.88 -17.68 2.19
CA ARG A 213 7.30 -16.58 2.95
C ARG A 213 5.85 -16.31 2.55
N PHE A 214 5.51 -16.41 1.28
CA PHE A 214 4.12 -16.34 0.83
C PHE A 214 3.30 -17.51 1.42
N ALA A 215 3.83 -18.72 1.43
CA ALA A 215 3.15 -19.87 2.01
C ALA A 215 2.92 -19.70 3.53
N GLN A 216 3.90 -19.17 4.26
CA GLN A 216 3.75 -18.86 5.69
C GLN A 216 2.68 -17.79 5.95
N ALA A 217 2.66 -16.74 5.15
CA ALA A 217 1.67 -15.66 5.26
C ALA A 217 0.26 -16.15 4.93
N GLU A 218 0.12 -16.99 3.90
CA GLU A 218 -1.15 -17.61 3.52
C GLU A 218 -1.69 -18.52 4.64
N ALA A 219 -0.81 -19.37 5.20
CA ALA A 219 -1.17 -20.23 6.31
C ALA A 219 -1.63 -19.44 7.55
N MET A 220 -0.99 -18.30 7.85
CA MET A 220 -1.43 -17.43 8.93
C MET A 220 -2.78 -16.77 8.63
N LEU A 221 -2.99 -16.32 7.38
CA LEU A 221 -4.27 -15.76 6.95
C LEU A 221 -5.41 -16.79 7.04
N ASP A 222 -5.14 -18.05 6.72
CA ASP A 222 -6.13 -19.12 6.82
C ASP A 222 -6.56 -19.35 8.27
N VAL A 223 -5.63 -19.34 9.22
CA VAL A 223 -5.97 -19.42 10.65
C VAL A 223 -6.83 -18.23 11.08
N ILE A 224 -6.49 -17.01 10.67
CA ILE A 224 -7.29 -15.82 10.98
C ILE A 224 -8.69 -15.96 10.36
N ARG A 225 -8.79 -16.44 9.12
CA ARG A 225 -10.05 -16.65 8.41
C ARG A 225 -10.94 -17.65 9.12
N GLU A 226 -10.36 -18.76 9.57
CA GLU A 226 -11.09 -19.78 10.34
C GLU A 226 -11.58 -19.23 11.66
N ALA A 227 -10.72 -18.54 12.42
CA ALA A 227 -11.07 -17.94 13.70
C ALA A 227 -12.28 -17.00 13.62
N VAL A 228 -12.36 -16.16 12.57
CA VAL A 228 -13.47 -15.19 12.44
C VAL A 228 -14.71 -15.73 11.72
N SER A 229 -14.68 -16.96 11.17
CA SER A 229 -15.72 -17.47 10.27
C SER A 229 -17.11 -17.57 10.88
N GLU A 230 -17.22 -17.82 12.18
CA GLU A 230 -18.47 -17.97 12.94
C GLU A 230 -18.63 -16.90 14.03
N SER A 231 -17.95 -15.76 13.88
CA SER A 231 -17.94 -14.69 14.88
C SER A 231 -18.63 -13.42 14.35
N ASP A 232 -18.71 -12.40 15.20
CA ASP A 232 -19.18 -11.06 14.81
C ASP A 232 -18.12 -10.23 14.05
N PHE A 233 -17.09 -10.90 13.55
CA PHE A 233 -16.05 -10.33 12.69
C PHE A 233 -16.06 -10.98 11.31
N TRP A 234 -15.58 -10.26 10.30
CA TRP A 234 -15.33 -10.84 8.97
C TRP A 234 -14.09 -10.25 8.32
N LEU A 235 -13.48 -10.99 7.42
CA LEU A 235 -12.35 -10.51 6.62
C LEU A 235 -12.82 -9.87 5.33
N CYS A 236 -12.13 -8.83 4.92
CA CYS A 236 -12.25 -8.31 3.58
C CYS A 236 -11.75 -9.35 2.58
N ARG A 237 -12.57 -9.64 1.57
CA ARG A 237 -12.27 -10.61 0.53
C ARG A 237 -12.23 -9.90 -0.81
N GLY A 238 -11.15 -10.11 -1.54
CA GLY A 238 -11.09 -9.67 -2.93
C GLY A 238 -12.04 -10.45 -3.84
N GLY A 239 -12.40 -9.85 -4.97
CA GLY A 239 -13.18 -10.51 -6.04
C GLY A 239 -12.32 -11.46 -6.88
N GLY A 240 -12.95 -12.27 -7.75
CA GLY A 240 -12.36 -13.42 -8.44
C GLY A 240 -11.08 -13.21 -9.27
N LYS A 241 -10.70 -11.98 -9.62
CA LYS A 241 -9.44 -11.64 -10.31
C LYS A 241 -8.32 -11.24 -9.37
N GLN A 242 -8.63 -11.04 -8.09
CA GLN A 242 -7.67 -10.54 -7.09
C GLN A 242 -7.00 -11.72 -6.38
N LYS A 243 -5.67 -11.72 -6.38
CA LYS A 243 -4.83 -12.59 -5.55
C LYS A 243 -4.07 -11.73 -4.55
N SER A 244 -4.36 -11.89 -3.26
CA SER A 244 -3.64 -11.20 -2.19
C SER A 244 -2.20 -11.70 -2.09
N SER A 245 -1.28 -10.81 -1.67
CA SER A 245 0.06 -11.19 -1.22
C SER A 245 0.08 -11.75 0.20
N CYS A 246 -1.06 -11.75 0.88
CA CYS A 246 -1.19 -12.12 2.29
C CYS A 246 -0.28 -11.33 3.25
N SER A 247 0.21 -10.16 2.81
CA SER A 247 1.09 -9.31 3.65
C SER A 247 0.41 -8.83 4.92
N GLY A 248 -0.90 -8.72 4.86
CA GLY A 248 -1.78 -8.38 5.95
C GLY A 248 -3.24 -8.68 5.59
N THR A 249 -4.13 -8.31 6.48
CA THR A 249 -5.57 -8.41 6.23
C THR A 249 -6.33 -7.33 6.98
N VAL A 250 -7.56 -7.06 6.53
CA VAL A 250 -8.50 -6.19 7.21
C VAL A 250 -9.58 -7.03 7.85
N VAL A 251 -9.74 -6.88 9.14
CA VAL A 251 -10.82 -7.48 9.93
C VAL A 251 -11.85 -6.40 10.22
N VAL A 252 -13.10 -6.67 9.90
CA VAL A 252 -14.22 -5.76 10.14
C VAL A 252 -15.10 -6.36 11.24
N ALA A 253 -15.37 -5.58 12.27
CA ALA A 253 -16.29 -5.93 13.35
C ALA A 253 -17.73 -5.50 13.01
N ARG A 254 -18.71 -6.19 13.56
CA ARG A 254 -20.13 -5.84 13.42
C ARG A 254 -20.44 -4.42 13.92
N THR A 255 -19.79 -3.99 14.99
CA THR A 255 -19.95 -2.67 15.60
C THR A 255 -18.60 -2.01 15.88
N GLU A 256 -18.59 -0.68 16.00
CA GLU A 256 -17.37 0.06 16.39
C GLU A 256 -16.91 -0.32 17.80
N LYS A 257 -17.84 -0.47 18.72
CA LYS A 257 -17.54 -0.91 20.11
C LYS A 257 -16.84 -2.27 20.16
N LEU A 258 -17.25 -3.20 19.31
CA LEU A 258 -16.62 -4.52 19.19
C LEU A 258 -15.19 -4.40 18.62
N CYS A 259 -14.99 -3.52 17.64
CA CYS A 259 -13.66 -3.21 17.10
C CYS A 259 -12.73 -2.65 18.18
N GLU A 260 -13.22 -1.71 18.99
CA GLU A 260 -12.45 -1.11 20.08
C GLU A 260 -12.08 -2.14 21.16
N ALA A 261 -13.03 -2.99 21.56
CA ALA A 261 -12.77 -4.06 22.51
C ALA A 261 -11.69 -5.04 21.98
N ALA A 262 -11.74 -5.39 20.70
CA ALA A 262 -10.71 -6.23 20.09
C ALA A 262 -9.33 -5.56 20.12
N LEU A 263 -9.26 -4.27 19.77
CA LEU A 263 -8.02 -3.50 19.80
C LEU A 263 -7.43 -3.41 21.22
N ASP A 264 -8.27 -3.19 22.22
CA ASP A 264 -7.83 -3.15 23.64
C ASP A 264 -7.25 -4.51 24.08
N MET A 265 -7.81 -5.62 23.62
CA MET A 265 -7.28 -6.95 23.92
C MET A 265 -5.93 -7.20 23.24
N PHE A 266 -5.78 -6.83 21.97
CA PHE A 266 -4.48 -6.90 21.31
C PHE A 266 -3.45 -6.02 22.01
N ALA A 267 -3.85 -4.83 22.46
CA ALA A 267 -2.96 -3.93 23.23
C ALA A 267 -2.56 -4.56 24.57
N ALA A 268 -3.50 -5.15 25.31
CA ALA A 268 -3.23 -5.86 26.56
C ALA A 268 -2.28 -7.07 26.37
N ALA A 269 -2.33 -7.72 25.18
CA ALA A 269 -1.43 -8.78 24.79
C ALA A 269 -0.06 -8.28 24.27
N GLY A 270 0.18 -6.96 24.22
CA GLY A 270 1.42 -6.38 23.69
C GLY A 270 1.59 -6.50 22.19
N LEU A 271 0.50 -6.53 21.41
CA LEU A 271 0.48 -6.78 19.98
C LEU A 271 0.12 -5.53 19.14
N SER A 272 0.07 -4.34 19.73
CA SER A 272 -0.32 -3.09 19.07
C SER A 272 0.54 -2.71 17.86
N ASP A 273 1.77 -3.21 17.77
CA ASP A 273 2.65 -2.92 16.63
C ASP A 273 2.19 -3.62 15.35
N TYR A 274 1.44 -4.71 15.46
CA TYR A 274 0.97 -5.53 14.35
C TYR A 274 -0.51 -5.33 14.04
N ILE A 275 -1.23 -4.66 14.92
CA ILE A 275 -2.67 -4.46 14.83
C ILE A 275 -2.97 -2.97 14.89
N ARG A 276 -3.68 -2.46 13.89
CA ARG A 276 -3.96 -1.02 13.82
C ARG A 276 -5.40 -0.76 13.40
N LYS A 277 -6.06 0.17 14.09
CA LYS A 277 -7.37 0.68 13.65
C LYS A 277 -7.22 1.27 12.25
N VAL A 278 -8.17 1.00 11.37
CA VAL A 278 -8.23 1.62 10.06
C VAL A 278 -8.64 3.09 10.23
N HIS A 279 -7.94 3.98 9.58
CA HIS A 279 -8.22 5.41 9.63
C HIS A 279 -8.49 5.96 8.24
N VAL A 280 -9.55 6.74 8.11
CA VAL A 280 -9.81 7.56 6.93
C VAL A 280 -9.05 8.87 7.06
N HIS A 281 -8.41 9.32 6.01
CA HIS A 281 -7.86 10.66 5.97
C HIS A 281 -8.99 11.68 5.98
N HIS A 282 -9.27 12.21 7.16
CA HIS A 282 -10.37 13.14 7.44
C HIS A 282 -9.90 14.58 7.60
N ARG A 283 -10.87 15.43 7.88
CA ARG A 283 -10.90 16.86 8.16
C ARG A 283 -9.56 17.61 8.26
N ALA A 284 -8.59 17.12 9.01
CA ALA A 284 -7.28 17.78 9.14
C ALA A 284 -6.51 17.90 7.80
N CYS A 285 -6.79 17.02 6.82
CA CYS A 285 -6.23 17.11 5.49
C CYS A 285 -6.96 18.18 4.65
N PHE A 286 -8.28 18.34 4.81
CA PHE A 286 -9.04 19.38 4.08
C PHE A 286 -8.60 20.79 4.45
N GLU A 287 -8.27 21.03 5.71
CA GLU A 287 -7.72 22.32 6.18
C GLU A 287 -6.36 22.64 5.56
N ARG A 288 -5.66 21.64 5.03
CA ARG A 288 -4.34 21.76 4.39
C ARG A 288 -4.37 21.74 2.85
N GLY A 289 -5.56 21.91 2.24
CA GLY A 289 -5.69 21.96 0.79
C GLY A 289 -6.00 20.64 0.10
N CYS A 290 -6.22 19.54 0.85
CA CYS A 290 -6.70 18.29 0.28
C CYS A 290 -8.15 18.43 -0.20
N ARG A 291 -8.52 17.69 -1.24
CA ARG A 291 -9.89 17.53 -1.71
C ARG A 291 -10.36 16.12 -1.38
N GLY A 292 -11.49 16.01 -0.69
CA GLY A 292 -12.23 14.74 -0.61
C GLY A 292 -13.49 14.93 -1.41
N TYR A 293 -13.71 14.05 -2.34
CA TYR A 293 -14.94 14.16 -3.09
C TYR A 293 -16.14 13.82 -2.21
N LYS A 294 -17.26 14.47 -2.54
CA LYS A 294 -18.53 14.53 -1.80
C LYS A 294 -19.18 13.16 -1.55
N THR A 295 -18.56 12.07 -1.97
CA THR A 295 -19.13 10.73 -2.01
C THR A 295 -18.23 9.67 -1.37
N LEU A 296 -17.52 9.97 -0.29
CA LEU A 296 -16.92 8.92 0.52
C LEU A 296 -18.02 8.28 1.36
N GLU A 297 -18.48 7.09 0.95
CA GLU A 297 -19.53 6.32 1.62
C GLU A 297 -18.94 5.12 2.37
N ASN A 298 -18.17 4.29 1.67
CA ASN A 298 -17.62 3.05 2.21
C ASN A 298 -16.51 3.29 3.24
N ALA A 299 -15.52 4.13 2.92
CA ALA A 299 -14.41 4.36 3.82
C ALA A 299 -14.87 4.91 5.19
N PRO A 300 -15.72 5.95 5.30
CA PRO A 300 -16.25 6.43 6.58
C PRO A 300 -17.15 5.44 7.30
N ALA A 301 -17.89 4.60 6.57
CA ALA A 301 -18.80 3.62 7.16
C ALA A 301 -18.08 2.39 7.72
N LEU A 302 -16.99 1.99 7.09
CA LEU A 302 -16.28 0.74 7.42
C LEU A 302 -15.08 0.97 8.35
N ALA A 303 -14.30 2.02 8.14
CA ALA A 303 -13.07 2.26 8.91
C ALA A 303 -13.27 2.30 10.44
N PRO A 304 -14.33 2.89 11.01
CA PRO A 304 -14.55 2.89 12.46
C PRO A 304 -14.66 1.48 13.04
N ARG A 305 -15.11 0.52 12.24
CA ARG A 305 -15.34 -0.88 12.64
C ARG A 305 -14.23 -1.82 12.18
N ALA A 306 -13.14 -1.30 11.61
CA ALA A 306 -12.12 -2.10 10.97
C ALA A 306 -10.74 -1.91 11.62
N PHE A 307 -9.99 -2.99 11.68
CA PHE A 307 -8.58 -2.97 12.03
C PHE A 307 -7.78 -3.85 11.05
N THR A 308 -6.50 -3.56 10.94
CA THR A 308 -5.57 -4.34 10.11
C THR A 308 -4.74 -5.27 10.99
N ILE A 309 -4.39 -6.43 10.44
CA ILE A 309 -3.38 -7.34 10.98
C ILE A 309 -2.21 -7.36 10.02
N ASP A 310 -1.04 -6.92 10.48
CA ASP A 310 0.23 -6.95 9.72
C ASP A 310 0.86 -8.36 9.86
N ILE A 311 0.61 -9.22 8.88
CA ILE A 311 1.05 -10.60 8.89
C ILE A 311 2.57 -10.69 8.76
N TYR A 312 3.19 -9.97 7.82
CA TYR A 312 4.65 -9.99 7.70
C TYR A 312 5.35 -9.34 8.90
N GLY A 313 4.80 -8.26 9.44
CA GLY A 313 5.33 -7.69 10.67
C GLY A 313 5.37 -8.70 11.82
N ALA A 314 4.28 -9.45 12.01
CA ALA A 314 4.19 -10.50 13.03
C ALA A 314 5.12 -11.69 12.76
N LEU A 315 5.19 -12.18 11.51
CA LEU A 315 6.10 -13.27 11.11
C LEU A 315 7.56 -12.88 11.30
N ASN A 316 7.96 -11.70 10.82
CA ASN A 316 9.34 -11.22 10.87
C ASN A 316 9.83 -10.92 12.29
N SER A 317 8.90 -10.65 13.21
CA SER A 317 9.19 -10.37 14.63
C SER A 317 9.00 -11.59 15.53
N GLY A 318 8.64 -12.77 14.98
CA GLY A 318 8.37 -13.98 15.76
C GLY A 318 7.10 -13.91 16.61
N LYS A 319 6.13 -13.04 16.25
CA LYS A 319 4.88 -12.79 16.99
C LYS A 319 3.64 -13.40 16.33
N ALA A 320 3.81 -14.14 15.24
CA ALA A 320 2.70 -14.71 14.49
C ALA A 320 1.81 -15.61 15.36
N GLU A 321 2.40 -16.45 16.22
CA GLU A 321 1.65 -17.35 17.09
C GLU A 321 0.88 -16.60 18.19
N ASP A 322 1.46 -15.52 18.72
CA ASP A 322 0.77 -14.68 19.72
C ASP A 322 -0.44 -13.98 19.07
N VAL A 323 -0.30 -13.49 17.84
CA VAL A 323 -1.40 -12.86 17.09
C VAL A 323 -2.51 -13.88 16.79
N LYS A 324 -2.17 -15.11 16.36
CA LYS A 324 -3.16 -16.17 16.11
C LYS A 324 -3.96 -16.48 17.36
N LYS A 325 -3.31 -16.78 18.49
CA LYS A 325 -3.98 -17.08 19.76
C LYS A 325 -4.89 -15.95 20.22
N CYS A 326 -4.43 -14.71 20.04
CA CYS A 326 -5.21 -13.54 20.44
C CYS A 326 -6.48 -13.41 19.59
N ILE A 327 -6.41 -13.56 18.25
CA ILE A 327 -7.58 -13.45 17.38
C ILE A 327 -8.58 -14.61 17.61
N GLU A 328 -8.10 -15.83 17.82
CA GLU A 328 -8.93 -16.97 18.19
C GLU A 328 -9.69 -16.73 19.51
N PHE A 329 -8.99 -16.17 20.50
CA PHE A 329 -9.61 -15.82 21.79
C PHE A 329 -10.64 -14.70 21.63
N ILE A 330 -10.33 -13.63 20.88
CA ILE A 330 -11.23 -12.51 20.60
C ILE A 330 -12.49 -13.02 19.90
N ALA A 331 -12.35 -13.79 18.84
CA ALA A 331 -13.45 -14.30 18.04
C ALA A 331 -14.39 -15.23 18.84
N SER A 332 -13.84 -15.95 19.83
CA SER A 332 -14.60 -16.89 20.65
C SER A 332 -15.26 -16.27 21.88
N ASN A 333 -14.80 -15.11 22.35
CA ASN A 333 -15.19 -14.56 23.66
C ASN A 333 -15.79 -13.16 23.62
N ILE A 334 -15.69 -12.44 22.50
CA ILE A 334 -16.26 -11.10 22.35
C ILE A 334 -17.46 -11.18 21.42
N TYR A 335 -18.61 -10.81 21.94
CA TYR A 335 -19.87 -10.74 21.20
C TYR A 335 -20.46 -9.32 21.25
N SER A 336 -21.24 -8.96 20.24
CA SER A 336 -21.88 -7.65 20.10
C SER A 336 -23.04 -7.43 21.08
#